data_5767f346cf12d172d81d39edc16b85e7
#
_entry.id   5767f346cf12d172d81d39edc16b85e7
#
_cell.length_a   1.000
_cell.length_b   1.000
_cell.length_c   1.000
_cell.angle_alpha   90.00
_cell.angle_beta   90.00
_cell.angle_gamma   90.00
#
_symmetry.space_group_name_H-M   'P 1'
#
loop_
_entity.id
_entity.type
_entity.pdbx_description
1 polymer ?
#
loop_
_entity_poly.entity_id
_entity_poly.type
_entity_poly.pdbx_seq_one_letter_code
_entity_poly.pdbx_strand_id
1 'polypeptide(L)'
;MKIIVAGGTGFLGKKIVSSLADKGHNVCVLTRNLHKHKKTFSNNVKVIDWSTINPSLLSDTNILIKLNGEKVDQLWTKSVKSKILNSRIDSTKMLFDFCVKNEIIPQKFINASAVGIYAKESANYNFSVDENSELGNTFLAKVCLENERSTDIFKVFEDIDIIQLRIGVVL
;
A
#
# COMPACT_ATOMS: atom_id res chain seq x y z
N MET A 1 8.45 10.99 13.39
CA MET A 1 8.81 10.48 12.04
C MET A 1 7.85 11.08 11.02
N LYS A 2 8.30 11.26 9.79
CA LYS A 2 7.48 11.70 8.67
C LYS A 2 7.04 10.49 7.85
N ILE A 3 5.74 10.31 7.68
CA ILE A 3 5.14 9.11 7.11
C ILE A 3 4.22 9.50 5.95
N ILE A 4 4.45 8.93 4.78
CA ILE A 4 3.56 9.06 3.63
C ILE A 4 2.66 7.84 3.55
N VAL A 5 1.35 8.03 3.38
CA VAL A 5 0.38 6.95 3.28
C VAL A 5 -0.42 7.05 1.98
N ALA A 6 -0.18 6.13 1.05
CA ALA A 6 -1.01 5.92 -0.12
C ALA A 6 -2.17 4.99 0.23
N GLY A 7 -3.41 5.39 -0.08
CA GLY A 7 -4.60 4.65 0.34
C GLY A 7 -5.08 4.96 1.76
N GLY A 8 -4.53 5.99 2.40
CA GLY A 8 -4.91 6.42 3.75
C GLY A 8 -6.38 6.79 3.91
N THR A 9 -7.10 7.09 2.83
CA THR A 9 -8.54 7.40 2.85
C THR A 9 -9.46 6.17 2.84
N GLY A 10 -8.90 4.98 2.68
CA GLY A 10 -9.62 3.70 2.72
C GLY A 10 -10.01 3.26 4.13
N PHE A 11 -10.66 2.09 4.24
CA PHE A 11 -11.14 1.53 5.52
C PHE A 11 -10.01 1.37 6.54
N LEU A 12 -8.99 0.58 6.24
CA LEU A 12 -7.81 0.41 7.09
C LEU A 12 -6.99 1.70 7.20
N GLY A 13 -6.84 2.40 6.07
CA GLY A 13 -6.02 3.59 5.97
C GLY A 13 -6.44 4.68 6.96
N LYS A 14 -7.73 4.92 7.14
CA LYS A 14 -8.23 5.93 8.10
C LYS A 14 -7.82 5.60 9.53
N LYS A 15 -7.96 4.33 9.93
CA LYS A 15 -7.58 3.87 11.28
C LYS A 15 -6.07 4.01 11.52
N ILE A 16 -5.28 3.56 10.55
CA ILE A 16 -3.82 3.64 10.61
C ILE A 16 -3.35 5.10 10.67
N VAL A 17 -3.86 5.96 9.79
CA VAL A 17 -3.50 7.39 9.73
C VAL A 17 -3.83 8.08 11.04
N SER A 18 -5.05 7.90 11.58
CA SER A 18 -5.43 8.49 12.86
C SER A 18 -4.53 8.01 14.00
N SER A 19 -4.29 6.70 14.10
CA SER A 19 -3.42 6.13 15.15
C SER A 19 -1.98 6.66 15.07
N LEU A 20 -1.43 6.82 13.86
CA LEU A 20 -0.10 7.38 13.68
C LEU A 20 -0.04 8.87 14.06
N ALA A 21 -1.07 9.63 13.67
CA ALA A 21 -1.17 11.05 14.02
C ALA A 21 -1.33 11.27 15.52
N ASP A 22 -2.14 10.43 16.20
CA ASP A 22 -2.34 10.48 17.66
C ASP A 22 -1.05 10.15 18.44
N LYS A 23 -0.16 9.36 17.83
CA LYS A 23 1.19 9.08 18.35
C LYS A 23 2.21 10.18 18.06
N GLY A 24 1.79 11.30 17.51
CA GLY A 24 2.64 12.46 17.22
C GLY A 24 3.50 12.33 15.97
N HIS A 25 3.18 11.41 15.04
CA HIS A 25 3.88 11.34 13.77
C HIS A 25 3.36 12.41 12.78
N ASN A 26 4.24 12.90 11.93
CA ASN A 26 3.87 13.81 10.84
C ASN A 26 3.37 12.97 9.66
N VAL A 27 2.05 12.86 9.52
CA VAL A 27 1.42 11.99 8.52
C VAL A 27 0.94 12.78 7.32
N CYS A 28 1.30 12.30 6.12
CA CYS A 28 0.83 12.81 4.85
C CYS A 28 0.07 11.73 4.09
N VAL A 29 -1.18 11.98 3.74
CA VAL A 29 -2.04 11.07 2.97
C VAL A 29 -2.08 11.49 1.52
N LEU A 30 -1.68 10.57 0.63
CA LEU A 30 -1.81 10.78 -0.81
C LEU A 30 -3.20 10.34 -1.30
N THR A 31 -3.89 11.21 -2.02
CA THR A 31 -5.23 10.95 -2.58
C THR A 31 -5.33 11.40 -4.03
N ARG A 32 -6.24 10.79 -4.79
CA ARG A 32 -6.64 11.21 -6.15
C ARG A 32 -7.79 12.22 -6.15
N ASN A 33 -8.38 12.48 -4.98
CA ASN A 33 -9.52 13.40 -4.85
C ASN A 33 -9.39 14.18 -3.53
N LEU A 34 -8.58 15.22 -3.58
CA LEU A 34 -8.34 16.10 -2.43
C LEU A 34 -9.64 16.74 -1.93
N HIS A 35 -10.50 17.21 -2.83
CA HIS A 35 -11.73 17.88 -2.47
C HIS A 35 -12.63 17.00 -1.58
N LYS A 36 -12.77 15.72 -1.92
CA LYS A 36 -13.57 14.75 -1.15
C LYS A 36 -12.96 14.45 0.23
N HIS A 37 -11.64 14.48 0.36
CA HIS A 37 -10.94 13.96 1.53
C HIS A 37 -10.26 15.02 2.39
N LYS A 38 -10.32 16.30 2.02
CA LYS A 38 -9.66 17.40 2.74
C LYS A 38 -10.06 17.47 4.23
N LYS A 39 -11.29 17.08 4.56
CA LYS A 39 -11.84 17.12 5.93
C LYS A 39 -11.94 15.72 6.58
N THR A 40 -11.28 14.70 6.02
CA THR A 40 -11.40 13.33 6.54
C THR A 40 -10.64 13.11 7.84
N PHE A 41 -9.58 13.89 8.06
CA PHE A 41 -8.68 13.76 9.21
C PHE A 41 -8.61 15.06 10.00
N SER A 42 -8.05 14.99 11.21
CA SER A 42 -7.72 16.15 12.05
C SER A 42 -6.65 17.03 11.39
N ASN A 43 -6.50 18.27 11.87
CA ASN A 43 -5.61 19.27 11.26
C ASN A 43 -4.11 18.92 11.28
N ASN A 44 -3.72 17.92 12.07
CA ASN A 44 -2.34 17.42 12.13
C ASN A 44 -1.99 16.41 11.03
N VAL A 45 -2.96 15.99 10.19
CA VAL A 45 -2.75 15.13 9.03
C VAL A 45 -2.83 15.95 7.75
N LYS A 46 -1.78 15.93 6.94
CA LYS A 46 -1.79 16.57 5.62
C LYS A 46 -2.41 15.63 4.60
N VAL A 47 -3.40 16.10 3.85
CA VAL A 47 -3.97 15.38 2.71
C VAL A 47 -3.55 16.10 1.44
N ILE A 48 -2.90 15.39 0.53
CA ILE A 48 -2.28 15.96 -0.68
C ILE A 48 -2.77 15.18 -1.90
N ASP A 49 -3.05 15.92 -2.98
CA ASP A 49 -3.33 15.30 -4.27
C ASP A 49 -2.02 14.84 -4.94
N TRP A 50 -2.04 13.65 -5.52
CA TRP A 50 -0.89 13.10 -6.24
C TRP A 50 -0.36 14.01 -7.36
N SER A 51 -1.24 14.79 -7.99
CA SER A 51 -0.90 15.65 -9.13
C SER A 51 -0.28 17.00 -8.74
N THR A 52 -0.46 17.42 -7.46
CA THR A 52 -0.08 18.78 -7.01
C THR A 52 0.91 18.78 -5.85
N ILE A 53 1.72 17.73 -5.76
CA ILE A 53 2.65 17.58 -4.65
C ILE A 53 3.78 18.61 -4.74
N ASN A 54 3.99 19.33 -3.64
CA ASN A 54 5.18 20.14 -3.45
C ASN A 54 6.27 19.24 -2.81
N PRO A 55 7.41 19.01 -3.50
CA PRO A 55 8.49 18.15 -3.01
C PRO A 55 8.98 18.53 -1.61
N SER A 56 9.08 19.83 -1.30
CA SER A 56 9.55 20.29 0.02
C SER A 56 8.67 19.86 1.19
N LEU A 57 7.40 19.53 0.94
CA LEU A 57 6.52 19.01 1.99
C LEU A 57 6.85 17.56 2.36
N LEU A 58 7.57 16.85 1.50
CA LEU A 58 7.83 15.41 1.62
C LEU A 58 9.32 15.08 1.71
N SER A 59 10.21 16.07 1.70
CA SER A 59 11.60 15.88 2.09
C SER A 59 11.68 15.23 3.47
N ASP A 60 12.72 14.46 3.74
CA ASP A 60 12.94 13.75 5.00
C ASP A 60 11.85 12.71 5.36
N THR A 61 11.18 12.14 4.35
CA THR A 61 10.23 11.05 4.58
C THR A 61 10.95 9.82 5.09
N ASN A 62 10.56 9.35 6.27
CA ASN A 62 11.13 8.15 6.86
C ASN A 62 10.43 6.88 6.37
N ILE A 63 9.10 6.90 6.29
CA ILE A 63 8.30 5.72 6.00
C ILE A 63 7.29 6.01 4.88
N LEU A 64 7.24 5.10 3.93
CA LEU A 64 6.22 5.06 2.88
C LEU A 64 5.31 3.86 3.14
N ILE A 65 4.01 4.08 3.25
CA ILE A 65 2.99 3.03 3.46
C ILE A 65 2.07 2.98 2.25
N LYS A 66 1.94 1.80 1.65
CA LYS A 66 1.03 1.55 0.53
C LYS A 66 -0.09 0.61 0.93
N LEU A 67 -1.32 1.14 0.98
CA LEU A 67 -2.55 0.42 1.34
C LEU A 67 -3.57 0.40 0.20
N ASN A 68 -3.29 1.07 -0.91
CA ASN A 68 -4.23 1.23 -2.00
C ASN A 68 -4.25 0.01 -2.94
N GLY A 69 -5.43 -0.26 -3.47
CA GLY A 69 -5.68 -1.29 -4.47
C GLY A 69 -7.16 -1.29 -4.84
N GLU A 70 -7.49 -1.81 -6.01
CA GLU A 70 -8.87 -2.03 -6.43
C GLU A 70 -9.54 -3.08 -5.52
N LYS A 71 -10.83 -2.89 -5.23
CA LYS A 71 -11.60 -3.82 -4.41
C LYS A 71 -11.62 -5.21 -5.04
N VAL A 72 -11.49 -6.25 -4.21
CA VAL A 72 -11.57 -7.65 -4.65
C VAL A 72 -13.00 -8.21 -4.54
N ASP A 73 -13.83 -7.59 -3.71
CA ASP A 73 -15.24 -7.95 -3.51
C ASP A 73 -16.12 -7.39 -4.64
N GLN A 74 -16.07 -8.06 -5.79
CA GLN A 74 -16.85 -7.74 -6.99
C GLN A 74 -16.85 -8.92 -7.97
N LEU A 75 -17.73 -8.91 -8.98
CA LEU A 75 -17.75 -9.97 -9.99
C LEU A 75 -16.46 -9.98 -10.84
N TRP A 76 -15.74 -11.09 -10.85
CA TRP A 76 -14.43 -11.22 -11.48
C TRP A 76 -14.49 -11.48 -13.00
N THR A 77 -14.93 -10.51 -13.77
CA THR A 77 -14.75 -10.53 -15.22
C THR A 77 -13.26 -10.38 -15.59
N LYS A 78 -12.89 -10.65 -16.84
CA LYS A 78 -11.49 -10.44 -17.30
C LYS A 78 -11.01 -9.00 -17.06
N SER A 79 -11.86 -8.01 -17.33
CA SER A 79 -11.54 -6.59 -17.10
C SER A 79 -11.34 -6.28 -15.63
N VAL A 80 -12.21 -6.80 -14.75
CA VAL A 80 -12.11 -6.59 -13.30
C VAL A 80 -10.85 -7.25 -12.72
N LYS A 81 -10.53 -8.48 -13.13
CA LYS A 81 -9.30 -9.16 -12.75
C LYS A 81 -8.05 -8.33 -13.12
N SER A 82 -8.03 -7.80 -14.35
CA SER A 82 -6.94 -6.92 -14.79
C SER A 82 -6.85 -5.65 -13.93
N LYS A 83 -7.96 -4.99 -13.61
CA LYS A 83 -7.98 -3.81 -12.74
C LYS A 83 -7.48 -4.13 -11.33
N ILE A 84 -7.89 -5.26 -10.76
CA ILE A 84 -7.44 -5.71 -9.43
C ILE A 84 -5.93 -5.88 -9.40
N LEU A 85 -5.35 -6.53 -10.40
CA LEU A 85 -3.91 -6.74 -10.50
C LEU A 85 -3.18 -5.41 -10.76
N ASN A 86 -3.54 -4.72 -11.83
CA ASN A 86 -2.80 -3.55 -12.29
C ASN A 86 -2.86 -2.40 -11.28
N SER A 87 -4.00 -2.21 -10.59
CA SER A 87 -4.11 -1.14 -9.58
C SER A 87 -3.02 -1.21 -8.50
N ARG A 88 -2.48 -2.38 -8.22
CA ARG A 88 -1.43 -2.60 -7.22
C ARG A 88 -0.05 -2.35 -7.81
N ILE A 89 0.21 -2.89 -8.99
CA ILE A 89 1.48 -2.75 -9.71
C ILE A 89 1.68 -1.27 -10.10
N ASP A 90 0.67 -0.67 -10.75
CA ASP A 90 0.75 0.71 -11.22
C ASP A 90 0.92 1.69 -10.07
N SER A 91 0.24 1.45 -8.94
CA SER A 91 0.41 2.32 -7.77
C SER A 91 1.77 2.20 -7.11
N THR A 92 2.39 1.03 -7.14
CA THR A 92 3.79 0.87 -6.69
C THR A 92 4.73 1.66 -7.60
N LYS A 93 4.56 1.51 -8.92
CA LYS A 93 5.35 2.27 -9.89
C LYS A 93 5.15 3.78 -9.73
N MET A 94 3.92 4.24 -9.57
CA MET A 94 3.63 5.67 -9.33
C MET A 94 4.33 6.20 -8.07
N LEU A 95 4.34 5.42 -6.98
CA LEU A 95 5.04 5.79 -5.74
C LEU A 95 6.56 5.84 -5.95
N PHE A 96 7.11 4.87 -6.68
CA PHE A 96 8.51 4.85 -7.02
C PHE A 96 8.91 6.06 -7.87
N ASP A 97 8.22 6.28 -8.99
CA ASP A 97 8.45 7.42 -9.88
C ASP A 97 8.32 8.75 -9.12
N PHE A 98 7.38 8.81 -8.17
CA PHE A 98 7.21 9.96 -7.29
C PHE A 98 8.42 10.16 -6.36
N CYS A 99 8.93 9.09 -5.74
CA CYS A 99 10.11 9.16 -4.88
C CYS A 99 11.34 9.62 -5.69
N VAL A 100 11.57 9.02 -6.85
CA VAL A 100 12.69 9.39 -7.73
C VAL A 100 12.60 10.86 -8.18
N LYS A 101 11.43 11.28 -8.68
CA LYS A 101 11.23 12.65 -9.16
C LYS A 101 11.46 13.73 -8.11
N ASN A 102 11.19 13.41 -6.85
CA ASN A 102 11.23 14.37 -5.74
C ASN A 102 12.40 14.11 -4.78
N GLU A 103 13.36 13.27 -5.20
CA GLU A 103 14.55 12.93 -4.41
C GLU A 103 14.23 12.43 -2.99
N ILE A 104 13.13 11.67 -2.85
CA ILE A 104 12.69 11.08 -1.60
C ILE A 104 13.25 9.68 -1.49
N ILE A 105 14.08 9.43 -0.50
CA ILE A 105 14.64 8.10 -0.18
C ILE A 105 14.06 7.65 1.16
N PRO A 106 12.96 6.87 1.16
CA PRO A 106 12.39 6.39 2.41
C PRO A 106 13.28 5.31 3.02
N GLN A 107 13.40 5.32 4.35
CA GLN A 107 14.10 4.27 5.08
C GLN A 107 13.32 2.95 5.07
N LYS A 108 11.98 3.05 5.05
CA LYS A 108 11.09 1.87 5.03
C LYS A 108 9.98 2.04 4.02
N PHE A 109 9.72 0.97 3.26
CA PHE A 109 8.55 0.84 2.42
C PHE A 109 7.66 -0.29 2.95
N ILE A 110 6.48 0.02 3.48
CA ILE A 110 5.52 -0.93 4.01
C ILE A 110 4.40 -1.11 2.98
N ASN A 111 4.31 -2.30 2.40
CA ASN A 111 3.31 -2.65 1.40
C ASN A 111 2.25 -3.58 1.99
N ALA A 112 0.98 -3.22 1.84
CA ALA A 112 -0.13 -4.10 2.17
C ALA A 112 -0.27 -5.21 1.14
N SER A 113 -0.04 -6.44 1.59
CA SER A 113 -0.34 -7.70 0.92
C SER A 113 -1.45 -8.43 1.68
N ALA A 114 -1.70 -9.69 1.41
CA ALA A 114 -2.74 -10.46 2.10
C ALA A 114 -2.33 -11.93 2.28
N VAL A 115 -2.87 -12.56 3.33
CA VAL A 115 -2.74 -14.01 3.55
C VAL A 115 -3.28 -14.85 2.40
N GLY A 116 -4.10 -14.26 1.53
CA GLY A 116 -4.55 -14.85 0.28
C GLY A 116 -3.42 -15.30 -0.67
N ILE A 117 -2.18 -14.87 -0.43
CA ILE A 117 -0.99 -15.35 -1.15
C ILE A 117 -0.78 -16.86 -1.01
N TYR A 118 -1.27 -17.46 0.08
CA TYR A 118 -1.18 -18.89 0.37
C TYR A 118 -2.37 -19.70 -0.14
N ALA A 119 -3.41 -19.06 -0.72
CA ALA A 119 -4.64 -19.71 -1.12
C ALA A 119 -4.44 -20.69 -2.28
N LYS A 120 -4.81 -21.97 -2.09
CA LYS A 120 -4.76 -23.04 -3.08
C LYS A 120 -6.17 -23.44 -3.52
N GLU A 121 -6.37 -23.79 -4.80
CA GLU A 121 -7.67 -24.18 -5.34
C GLU A 121 -8.23 -25.47 -4.72
N SER A 122 -7.36 -26.35 -4.23
CA SER A 122 -7.72 -27.67 -3.69
C SER A 122 -7.48 -27.81 -2.19
N ALA A 123 -7.36 -26.71 -1.44
CA ALA A 123 -6.95 -26.79 -0.05
C ALA A 123 -8.11 -27.13 0.90
N ASN A 124 -7.91 -28.16 1.74
CA ASN A 124 -8.55 -28.24 3.03
C ASN A 124 -7.95 -27.17 3.94
N TYR A 125 -8.75 -26.19 4.36
CA TYR A 125 -8.29 -25.00 5.09
C TYR A 125 -7.87 -25.23 6.56
N ASN A 126 -7.58 -26.47 6.95
CA ASN A 126 -7.14 -26.83 8.31
C ASN A 126 -5.62 -26.86 8.45
N PHE A 127 -4.90 -25.90 7.87
CA PHE A 127 -3.46 -25.82 8.02
C PHE A 127 -3.03 -24.41 8.48
N SER A 128 -2.02 -24.36 9.31
CA SER A 128 -1.34 -23.13 9.67
C SER A 128 -0.32 -22.79 8.59
N VAL A 129 -0.18 -21.50 8.29
CA VAL A 129 0.82 -20.98 7.36
C VAL A 129 1.68 -19.92 8.04
N ASP A 130 2.92 -19.84 7.62
CA ASP A 130 3.88 -18.81 7.99
C ASP A 130 4.50 -18.19 6.72
N GLU A 131 5.45 -17.29 6.88
CA GLU A 131 6.09 -16.57 5.79
C GLU A 131 6.92 -17.47 4.87
N ASN A 132 7.33 -18.68 5.32
CA ASN A 132 8.11 -19.67 4.57
C ASN A 132 7.23 -20.69 3.85
N SER A 133 5.93 -20.68 4.12
CA SER A 133 4.99 -21.61 3.54
C SER A 133 4.88 -21.45 2.03
N GLU A 134 4.59 -22.58 1.34
CA GLU A 134 4.42 -22.59 -0.12
C GLU A 134 3.29 -21.64 -0.56
N LEU A 135 3.57 -20.84 -1.58
CA LEU A 135 2.60 -19.89 -2.13
C LEU A 135 1.46 -20.62 -2.87
N GLY A 136 0.30 -20.01 -2.84
CA GLY A 136 -0.90 -20.51 -3.49
C GLY A 136 -0.90 -20.30 -5.02
N ASN A 137 -1.92 -20.88 -5.66
CA ASN A 137 -2.07 -20.85 -7.12
C ASN A 137 -3.36 -20.18 -7.62
N THR A 138 -4.20 -19.68 -6.70
CA THR A 138 -5.42 -18.98 -7.04
C THR A 138 -5.15 -17.63 -7.72
N PHE A 139 -6.19 -17.04 -8.33
CA PHE A 139 -6.08 -15.68 -8.89
C PHE A 139 -5.64 -14.66 -7.83
N LEU A 140 -6.19 -14.70 -6.62
CA LEU A 140 -5.79 -13.79 -5.54
C LEU A 140 -4.37 -14.04 -5.05
N ALA A 141 -3.92 -15.29 -5.01
CA ALA A 141 -2.53 -15.60 -4.70
C ALA A 141 -1.57 -14.96 -5.70
N LYS A 142 -1.89 -15.05 -7.01
CA LYS A 142 -1.12 -14.37 -8.07
C LYS A 142 -1.13 -12.85 -7.90
N VAL A 143 -2.28 -12.26 -7.57
CA VAL A 143 -2.39 -10.82 -7.32
C VAL A 143 -1.49 -10.38 -6.16
N CYS A 144 -1.48 -11.14 -5.05
CA CYS A 144 -0.61 -10.85 -3.91
C CYS A 144 0.87 -10.98 -4.29
N LEU A 145 1.23 -12.06 -4.99
CA LEU A 145 2.61 -12.30 -5.44
C LEU A 145 3.13 -11.17 -6.33
N GLU A 146 2.36 -10.78 -7.35
CA GLU A 146 2.77 -9.70 -8.26
C GLU A 146 2.77 -8.32 -7.56
N ASN A 147 1.87 -8.11 -6.59
CA ASN A 147 1.91 -6.93 -5.75
C ASN A 147 3.20 -6.86 -4.91
N GLU A 148 3.61 -7.99 -4.29
CA GLU A 148 4.86 -8.05 -3.52
C GLU A 148 6.08 -7.88 -4.43
N ARG A 149 6.15 -8.57 -5.56
CA ARG A 149 7.22 -8.44 -6.56
C ARG A 149 7.35 -7.02 -7.11
N SER A 150 6.23 -6.33 -7.30
CA SER A 150 6.27 -4.95 -7.81
C SER A 150 7.07 -4.00 -6.92
N THR A 151 7.25 -4.33 -5.64
CA THR A 151 8.02 -3.50 -4.70
C THR A 151 9.53 -3.61 -4.90
N ASP A 152 10.01 -4.61 -5.65
CA ASP A 152 11.44 -4.83 -5.89
C ASP A 152 12.12 -3.64 -6.59
N ILE A 153 11.37 -2.81 -7.32
CA ILE A 153 11.89 -1.58 -7.91
C ILE A 153 12.47 -0.62 -6.88
N PHE A 154 12.01 -0.68 -5.62
CA PHE A 154 12.54 0.15 -4.55
C PHE A 154 13.91 -0.29 -4.04
N LYS A 155 14.37 -1.51 -4.35
CA LYS A 155 15.70 -2.01 -3.97
C LYS A 155 16.86 -1.21 -4.57
N VAL A 156 16.59 -0.35 -5.54
CA VAL A 156 17.58 0.62 -6.07
C VAL A 156 17.95 1.69 -5.05
N PHE A 157 17.11 1.95 -4.05
CA PHE A 157 17.47 2.78 -2.92
C PHE A 157 18.30 1.95 -1.93
N GLU A 158 19.54 2.33 -1.71
CA GLU A 158 20.39 1.69 -0.72
C GLU A 158 19.76 1.79 0.67
N ASP A 159 19.91 0.73 1.47
CA ASP A 159 19.45 0.65 2.87
C ASP A 159 17.93 0.77 3.11
N ILE A 160 17.07 0.58 2.09
CA ILE A 160 15.63 0.56 2.29
C ILE A 160 15.15 -0.79 2.85
N ASP A 161 14.40 -0.75 3.96
CA ASP A 161 13.65 -1.89 4.46
C ASP A 161 12.31 -2.03 3.70
N ILE A 162 12.14 -3.09 2.92
CA ILE A 162 10.87 -3.40 2.26
C ILE A 162 10.11 -4.43 3.09
N ILE A 163 8.94 -4.05 3.61
CA ILE A 163 8.12 -4.86 4.50
C ILE A 163 6.81 -5.21 3.82
N GLN A 164 6.52 -6.51 3.68
CA GLN A 164 5.26 -7.02 3.14
C GLN A 164 4.32 -7.37 4.31
N LEU A 165 3.20 -6.67 4.44
CA LEU A 165 2.19 -7.00 5.45
C LEU A 165 1.14 -7.92 4.83
N ARG A 166 1.23 -9.22 5.07
CA ARG A 166 0.25 -10.22 4.64
C ARG A 166 -0.97 -10.21 5.59
N ILE A 167 -1.88 -9.29 5.32
CA ILE A 167 -3.03 -8.98 6.19
C ILE A 167 -4.10 -10.06 6.03
N GLY A 168 -4.67 -10.52 7.16
CA GLY A 168 -5.84 -11.39 7.21
C GLY A 168 -7.15 -10.64 6.94
N VAL A 169 -8.28 -11.28 7.25
CA VAL A 169 -9.59 -10.63 7.19
C VAL A 169 -9.71 -9.61 8.33
N VAL A 170 -10.09 -8.39 7.95
CA VAL A 170 -10.32 -7.30 8.91
C VAL A 170 -11.81 -6.99 8.93
N LEU A 171 -12.42 -7.07 10.10
CA LEU A 171 -13.84 -6.85 10.36
C LEU A 171 -14.09 -5.43 10.89
#